data_a8554f1f54e81527117e9e748d441ac0
#
_entry.id   a8554f1f54e81527117e9e748d441ac0
#
_cell.length_a   1.000
_cell.length_b   1.000
_cell.length_c   1.000
_cell.angle_alpha   90.00
_cell.angle_beta   90.00
_cell.angle_gamma   90.00
#
_symmetry.space_group_name_H-M   'P 1'
#
loop_
_entity.id
_entity.type
_entity.pdbx_description
1 polymer ?
#
loop_
_entity_poly.entity_id
_entity_poly.type
_entity_poly.pdbx_seq_one_letter_code
_entity_poly.pdbx_strand_id
1 'polypeptide(L)'
;DHYGTQENYRAAFVNHVQHAEKSVVMCGDDEGNLAVLRALDPQTAKRTVVYATQDTVSLGDLNGAAFVHIESESESAQSGAEHFTLHMPAGLLGEHERMVPVTLTVPGIHNARNASAAIIAAALLGVDVENAAQAATSFLGAARRFQVRGMVGQVTVVDDYAHHPTEISALLDAARRRY
;
A
#
# COMPACT_ATOMS: atom_id res chain seq x y z
N ASP A 1 6.71 7.98 -22.26
CA ASP A 1 6.59 8.68 -23.56
C ASP A 1 5.37 8.26 -24.40
N HIS A 2 4.68 7.17 -24.06
CA HIS A 2 3.47 6.71 -24.78
C HIS A 2 2.34 7.76 -24.72
N TYR A 3 2.15 8.42 -23.59
CA TYR A 3 1.08 9.39 -23.38
C TYR A 3 1.44 10.83 -23.78
N GLY A 4 2.69 11.12 -24.12
CA GLY A 4 3.21 12.41 -24.55
C GLY A 4 3.27 13.48 -23.47
N THR A 5 2.27 13.58 -22.59
CA THR A 5 2.22 14.54 -21.47
C THR A 5 1.82 13.87 -20.17
N GLN A 6 2.17 14.47 -19.04
CA GLN A 6 1.77 14.00 -17.72
C GLN A 6 0.24 14.10 -17.51
N GLU A 7 -0.40 15.07 -18.13
CA GLU A 7 -1.85 15.24 -18.10
C GLU A 7 -2.55 14.06 -18.80
N ASN A 8 -2.12 13.69 -20.01
CA ASN A 8 -2.65 12.53 -20.73
C ASN A 8 -2.39 11.23 -19.95
N TYR A 9 -1.23 11.11 -19.34
CA TYR A 9 -0.91 9.97 -18.47
C TYR A 9 -1.89 9.86 -17.31
N ARG A 10 -2.14 10.96 -16.60
CA ARG A 10 -3.14 11.01 -15.52
C ARG A 10 -4.56 10.71 -16.01
N ALA A 11 -4.96 11.29 -17.13
CA ALA A 11 -6.26 11.04 -17.74
C ALA A 11 -6.50 9.56 -18.06
N ALA A 12 -5.46 8.83 -18.47
CA ALA A 12 -5.55 7.39 -18.70
C ALA A 12 -5.85 6.61 -17.39
N PHE A 13 -5.26 7.02 -16.24
CA PHE A 13 -5.59 6.42 -14.95
C PHE A 13 -7.01 6.76 -14.49
N VAL A 14 -7.43 8.01 -14.64
CA VAL A 14 -8.82 8.42 -14.35
C VAL A 14 -9.80 7.56 -15.15
N ASN A 15 -9.59 7.45 -16.45
CA ASN A 15 -10.42 6.63 -17.32
C ASN A 15 -10.42 5.15 -16.89
N HIS A 16 -9.26 4.59 -16.56
CA HIS A 16 -9.15 3.21 -16.08
C HIS A 16 -9.94 2.98 -14.79
N VAL A 17 -9.79 3.87 -13.82
CA VAL A 17 -10.47 3.79 -12.52
C VAL A 17 -11.98 3.92 -12.65
N GLN A 18 -12.48 4.79 -13.54
CA GLN A 18 -13.90 4.98 -13.80
C GLN A 18 -14.59 3.72 -14.37
N HIS A 19 -13.84 2.82 -14.99
CA HIS A 19 -14.34 1.54 -15.47
C HIS A 19 -14.43 0.45 -14.39
N ALA A 20 -13.95 0.70 -13.17
CA ALA A 20 -14.11 -0.24 -12.08
C ALA A 20 -15.59 -0.39 -11.68
N GLU A 21 -16.11 -1.60 -11.73
CA GLU A 21 -17.55 -1.85 -11.50
C GLU A 21 -17.92 -1.85 -10.01
N LYS A 22 -17.03 -2.33 -9.14
CA LYS A 22 -17.32 -2.52 -7.71
C LYS A 22 -16.58 -1.52 -6.83
N SER A 23 -15.29 -1.69 -6.67
CA SER A 23 -14.48 -0.91 -5.75
C SER A 23 -13.11 -0.62 -6.34
N VAL A 24 -12.50 0.44 -5.85
CA VAL A 24 -11.12 0.84 -6.16
C VAL A 24 -10.36 0.92 -4.84
N VAL A 25 -9.13 0.44 -4.81
CA VAL A 25 -8.22 0.58 -3.67
C VAL A 25 -7.02 1.39 -4.12
N MET A 26 -6.71 2.48 -3.41
CA MET A 26 -5.76 3.49 -3.87
C MET A 26 -4.84 3.94 -2.73
N CYS A 27 -3.53 4.00 -2.98
CA CYS A 27 -2.57 4.52 -2.02
C CYS A 27 -2.61 6.05 -1.97
N GLY A 28 -2.91 6.61 -0.80
CA GLY A 28 -2.96 8.05 -0.57
C GLY A 28 -1.59 8.69 -0.31
N ASP A 29 -0.56 7.91 -0.01
CA ASP A 29 0.80 8.44 0.15
C ASP A 29 1.47 8.80 -1.20
N ASP A 30 0.76 8.64 -2.31
CA ASP A 30 1.21 9.00 -3.65
C ASP A 30 0.37 10.17 -4.21
N GLU A 31 1.03 11.28 -4.49
CA GLU A 31 0.36 12.49 -4.99
C GLU A 31 -0.30 12.30 -6.36
N GLY A 32 0.24 11.41 -7.20
CA GLY A 32 -0.35 11.05 -8.48
C GLY A 32 -1.71 10.37 -8.28
N ASN A 33 -1.80 9.44 -7.33
CA ASN A 33 -3.05 8.79 -6.96
C ASN A 33 -4.07 9.78 -6.39
N LEU A 34 -3.65 10.70 -5.52
CA LEU A 34 -4.53 11.74 -4.98
C LEU A 34 -5.05 12.68 -6.08
N ALA A 35 -4.20 13.00 -7.07
CA ALA A 35 -4.62 13.81 -8.21
C ALA A 35 -5.62 13.06 -9.11
N VAL A 36 -5.49 11.74 -9.28
CA VAL A 36 -6.48 10.90 -9.96
C VAL A 36 -7.77 10.89 -9.16
N LEU A 37 -7.73 10.62 -7.84
CA LEU A 37 -8.90 10.59 -6.96
C LEU A 37 -9.74 11.86 -7.05
N ARG A 38 -9.08 13.03 -6.98
CA ARG A 38 -9.75 14.34 -7.04
C ARG A 38 -10.40 14.62 -8.40
N ALA A 39 -9.96 13.93 -9.46
CA ALA A 39 -10.52 14.03 -10.81
C ALA A 39 -11.63 13.01 -11.10
N LEU A 40 -11.90 12.07 -10.18
CA LEU A 40 -12.98 11.10 -10.34
C LEU A 40 -14.35 11.77 -10.19
N ASP A 41 -15.34 11.21 -10.88
CA ASP A 41 -16.73 11.55 -10.60
C ASP A 41 -17.14 11.10 -9.18
N PRO A 42 -18.17 11.75 -8.55
CA PRO A 42 -18.56 11.46 -7.18
C PRO A 42 -19.01 10.02 -6.93
N GLN A 43 -19.52 9.32 -7.93
CA GLN A 43 -19.97 7.92 -7.77
C GLN A 43 -18.78 6.98 -7.70
N THR A 44 -17.79 7.17 -8.56
CA THR A 44 -16.55 6.41 -8.56
C THR A 44 -15.72 6.71 -7.30
N ALA A 45 -15.65 7.98 -6.90
CA ALA A 45 -14.95 8.38 -5.67
C ALA A 45 -15.54 7.69 -4.42
N LYS A 46 -16.86 7.62 -4.28
CA LYS A 46 -17.54 6.92 -3.17
C LYS A 46 -17.27 5.40 -3.14
N ARG A 47 -16.90 4.80 -4.26
CA ARG A 47 -16.51 3.38 -4.33
C ARG A 47 -15.01 3.17 -4.10
N THR A 48 -14.27 4.25 -3.92
CA THR A 48 -12.83 4.22 -3.70
C THR A 48 -12.52 4.13 -2.21
N VAL A 49 -11.58 3.26 -1.88
CA VAL A 49 -10.97 3.18 -0.55
C VAL A 49 -9.54 3.66 -0.68
N VAL A 50 -9.24 4.74 0.01
CA VAL A 50 -7.88 5.29 0.11
C VAL A 50 -7.23 4.74 1.36
N TYR A 51 -6.01 4.24 1.24
CA TYR A 51 -5.19 3.86 2.39
C TYR A 51 -3.88 4.64 2.39
N ALA A 52 -3.40 5.05 3.56
CA ALA A 52 -2.16 5.81 3.68
C ALA A 52 -1.55 5.67 5.07
N THR A 53 -0.26 6.00 5.17
CA THR A 53 0.44 6.21 6.44
C THR A 53 0.29 7.63 6.97
N GLN A 54 -0.09 8.58 6.10
CA GLN A 54 -0.44 9.94 6.47
C GLN A 54 -1.91 10.01 6.92
N ASP A 55 -2.21 10.95 7.80
CA ASP A 55 -3.58 11.22 8.24
C ASP A 55 -4.40 12.00 7.21
N THR A 56 -5.72 12.06 7.40
CA THR A 56 -6.64 12.76 6.49
C THR A 56 -6.38 14.27 6.42
N VAL A 57 -5.82 14.87 7.48
CA VAL A 57 -5.49 16.30 7.48
C VAL A 57 -4.37 16.58 6.50
N SER A 58 -3.35 15.72 6.50
CA SER A 58 -2.20 15.82 5.57
C SER A 58 -2.58 15.51 4.13
N LEU A 59 -3.48 14.53 3.91
CA LEU A 59 -3.92 14.14 2.57
C LEU A 59 -4.88 15.16 1.94
N GLY A 60 -5.63 15.91 2.77
CA GLY A 60 -6.64 16.87 2.32
C GLY A 60 -7.93 16.20 1.82
N ASP A 61 -8.58 16.81 0.82
CA ASP A 61 -9.86 16.31 0.31
C ASP A 61 -9.70 14.98 -0.43
N LEU A 62 -10.44 13.97 0.05
CA LEU A 62 -10.50 12.62 -0.51
C LEU A 62 -11.74 12.41 -1.42
N ASN A 63 -12.42 13.46 -1.84
CA ASN A 63 -13.55 13.40 -2.79
C ASN A 63 -14.67 12.45 -2.34
N GLY A 64 -14.84 12.25 -1.03
CA GLY A 64 -15.83 11.34 -0.45
C GLY A 64 -15.46 9.85 -0.45
N ALA A 65 -14.22 9.50 -0.75
CA ALA A 65 -13.71 8.15 -0.62
C ALA A 65 -13.60 7.73 0.85
N ALA A 66 -13.76 6.43 1.13
CA ALA A 66 -13.47 5.88 2.46
C ALA A 66 -11.95 5.90 2.71
N PHE A 67 -11.57 6.07 3.99
CA PHE A 67 -10.15 6.14 4.36
C PHE A 67 -9.77 5.06 5.35
N VAL A 68 -8.69 4.34 5.05
CA VAL A 68 -8.04 3.37 5.94
C VAL A 68 -6.66 3.89 6.31
N HIS A 69 -6.42 4.09 7.60
CA HIS A 69 -5.14 4.57 8.10
C HIS A 69 -4.20 3.40 8.40
N ILE A 70 -2.96 3.48 7.95
CA ILE A 70 -1.87 2.59 8.34
C ILE A 70 -1.19 3.25 9.54
N GLU A 71 -1.51 2.77 10.74
CA GLU A 71 -1.02 3.32 12.00
C GLU A 71 0.13 2.52 12.58
N SER A 72 0.97 3.20 13.37
CA SER A 72 2.03 2.57 14.18
C SER A 72 2.99 1.69 13.36
N GLU A 73 3.24 2.09 12.10
CA GLU A 73 4.20 1.37 11.25
C GLU A 73 5.59 1.40 11.89
N SER A 74 6.17 0.22 12.00
CA SER A 74 7.51 0.02 12.56
C SER A 74 8.16 -1.25 12.04
N GLU A 75 9.48 -1.20 11.89
CA GLU A 75 10.27 -2.38 11.53
C GLU A 75 11.04 -2.89 12.75
N SER A 76 10.96 -4.21 13.00
CA SER A 76 11.75 -4.85 14.03
C SER A 76 13.22 -4.91 13.63
N ALA A 77 14.08 -4.21 14.36
CA ALA A 77 15.54 -4.22 14.14
C ALA A 77 16.18 -5.62 14.26
N GLN A 78 15.53 -6.55 14.97
CA GLN A 78 16.06 -7.92 15.21
C GLN A 78 15.64 -8.89 14.10
N SER A 79 14.39 -8.82 13.63
CA SER A 79 13.84 -9.78 12.65
C SER A 79 13.66 -9.19 11.25
N GLY A 80 13.63 -7.87 11.12
CA GLY A 80 13.24 -7.17 9.91
C GLY A 80 11.74 -7.33 9.60
N ALA A 81 10.93 -7.78 10.57
CA ALA A 81 9.50 -7.86 10.41
C ALA A 81 8.88 -6.46 10.44
N GLU A 82 7.96 -6.22 9.53
CA GLU A 82 7.18 -4.98 9.47
C GLU A 82 5.90 -5.15 10.27
N HIS A 83 5.61 -4.21 11.17
CA HIS A 83 4.43 -4.20 12.02
C HIS A 83 3.63 -2.93 11.79
N PHE A 84 2.32 -3.04 11.64
CA PHE A 84 1.42 -1.89 11.55
C PHE A 84 0.00 -2.29 11.91
N THR A 85 -0.87 -1.31 12.05
CA THR A 85 -2.30 -1.53 12.28
C THR A 85 -3.11 -0.84 11.20
N LEU A 86 -4.06 -1.55 10.60
CA LEU A 86 -5.04 -0.95 9.71
C LEU A 86 -6.23 -0.45 10.53
N HIS A 87 -6.40 0.86 10.60
CA HIS A 87 -7.59 1.46 11.17
C HIS A 87 -8.63 1.68 10.06
N MET A 88 -9.67 0.87 10.08
CA MET A 88 -10.75 0.86 9.10
C MET A 88 -11.99 1.54 9.69
N PRO A 89 -12.59 2.50 8.98
CA PRO A 89 -13.73 3.24 9.51
C PRO A 89 -14.99 2.37 9.56
N ALA A 90 -15.91 2.72 10.46
CA ALA A 90 -17.25 2.20 10.45
C ALA A 90 -17.93 2.46 9.09
N GLY A 91 -18.73 1.50 8.63
CA GLY A 91 -19.40 1.55 7.33
C GLY A 91 -18.61 0.99 6.15
N LEU A 92 -17.30 0.74 6.30
CA LEU A 92 -16.50 0.14 5.22
C LEU A 92 -16.70 -1.38 5.13
N LEU A 93 -16.51 -2.09 6.24
CA LEU A 93 -16.64 -3.55 6.33
C LEU A 93 -17.70 -4.00 7.35
N GLY A 94 -18.62 -3.13 7.75
CA GLY A 94 -19.65 -3.36 8.73
C GLY A 94 -19.95 -2.12 9.56
N GLU A 95 -20.78 -2.26 10.61
CA GLU A 95 -21.28 -1.13 11.40
C GLU A 95 -20.22 -0.49 12.31
N HIS A 96 -19.16 -1.20 12.66
CA HIS A 96 -18.15 -0.78 13.60
C HIS A 96 -16.80 -0.54 12.91
N GLU A 97 -16.02 0.37 13.45
CA GLU A 97 -14.62 0.53 13.10
C GLU A 97 -13.81 -0.73 13.50
N ARG A 98 -12.73 -0.98 12.79
CA ARG A 98 -11.84 -2.11 13.06
C ARG A 98 -10.40 -1.67 13.12
N MET A 99 -9.70 -2.20 14.12
CA MET A 99 -8.26 -2.08 14.28
C MET A 99 -7.65 -3.46 14.00
N VAL A 100 -7.03 -3.61 12.84
CA VAL A 100 -6.50 -4.90 12.37
C VAL A 100 -4.98 -4.87 12.43
N PRO A 101 -4.35 -5.57 13.40
CA PRO A 101 -2.90 -5.66 13.47
C PRO A 101 -2.37 -6.54 12.35
N VAL A 102 -1.30 -6.10 11.71
CA VAL A 102 -0.63 -6.80 10.61
C VAL A 102 0.85 -6.92 10.92
N THR A 103 1.39 -8.11 10.66
CA THR A 103 2.82 -8.39 10.74
C THR A 103 3.27 -9.01 9.43
N LEU A 104 4.32 -8.46 8.82
CA LEU A 104 4.93 -9.01 7.61
C LEU A 104 6.34 -9.51 7.91
N THR A 105 6.73 -10.58 7.25
CA THR A 105 8.11 -11.11 7.30
C THR A 105 9.07 -10.33 6.37
N VAL A 106 8.51 -9.51 5.49
CA VAL A 106 9.28 -8.68 4.54
C VAL A 106 9.35 -7.24 5.04
N PRO A 107 10.54 -6.61 5.02
CA PRO A 107 10.74 -5.27 5.56
C PRO A 107 10.25 -4.16 4.62
N GLY A 108 10.03 -3.00 5.21
CA GLY A 108 9.87 -1.75 4.52
C GLY A 108 8.43 -1.27 4.34
N ILE A 109 8.23 0.02 4.54
CA ILE A 109 6.93 0.70 4.46
C ILE A 109 6.20 0.46 3.12
N HIS A 110 6.93 0.27 2.02
CA HIS A 110 6.34 -0.06 0.73
C HIS A 110 5.65 -1.44 0.75
N ASN A 111 6.18 -2.41 1.52
CA ASN A 111 5.54 -3.70 1.72
C ASN A 111 4.32 -3.59 2.63
N ALA A 112 4.36 -2.74 3.67
CA ALA A 112 3.17 -2.41 4.47
C ALA A 112 2.05 -1.83 3.58
N ARG A 113 2.37 -0.89 2.69
CA ARG A 113 1.41 -0.33 1.73
C ARG A 113 0.86 -1.38 0.77
N ASN A 114 1.70 -2.23 0.20
CA ASN A 114 1.28 -3.30 -0.72
C ASN A 114 0.38 -4.32 -0.02
N ALA A 115 0.73 -4.73 1.19
CA ALA A 115 -0.07 -5.66 1.99
C ALA A 115 -1.42 -5.03 2.39
N SER A 116 -1.43 -3.76 2.76
CA SER A 116 -2.66 -3.01 3.05
C SER A 116 -3.61 -3.03 1.86
N ALA A 117 -3.12 -2.75 0.65
CA ALA A 117 -3.91 -2.83 -0.58
C ALA A 117 -4.51 -4.22 -0.78
N ALA A 118 -3.70 -5.27 -0.61
CA ALA A 118 -4.15 -6.66 -0.81
C ALA A 118 -5.18 -7.08 0.25
N ILE A 119 -4.97 -6.74 1.53
CA ILE A 119 -5.89 -7.04 2.63
C ILE A 119 -7.23 -6.32 2.42
N ILE A 120 -7.21 -5.02 2.11
CA ILE A 120 -8.41 -4.22 1.83
C ILE A 120 -9.17 -4.80 0.64
N ALA A 121 -8.48 -5.10 -0.47
CA ALA A 121 -9.10 -5.65 -1.65
C ALA A 121 -9.74 -7.02 -1.38
N ALA A 122 -9.09 -7.91 -0.63
CA ALA A 122 -9.63 -9.19 -0.22
C ALA A 122 -10.88 -9.02 0.66
N ALA A 123 -10.85 -8.10 1.62
CA ALA A 123 -11.98 -7.81 2.49
C ALA A 123 -13.19 -7.25 1.71
N LEU A 124 -12.98 -6.37 0.75
CA LEU A 124 -14.02 -5.85 -0.14
C LEU A 124 -14.63 -6.95 -1.04
N LEU A 125 -13.91 -8.03 -1.26
CA LEU A 125 -14.39 -9.23 -1.97
C LEU A 125 -15.07 -10.26 -1.04
N GLY A 126 -15.20 -9.96 0.25
CA GLY A 126 -15.90 -10.79 1.24
C GLY A 126 -15.01 -11.75 2.02
N VAL A 127 -13.70 -11.64 1.91
CA VAL A 127 -12.78 -12.35 2.81
C VAL A 127 -12.80 -11.64 4.17
N ASP A 128 -12.86 -12.43 5.25
CA ASP A 128 -12.70 -11.87 6.59
C ASP A 128 -11.36 -11.16 6.72
N VAL A 129 -11.36 -9.93 7.23
CA VAL A 129 -10.19 -9.05 7.20
C VAL A 129 -9.05 -9.53 8.10
N GLU A 130 -9.38 -10.15 9.23
CA GLU A 130 -8.41 -10.74 10.15
C GLU A 130 -7.72 -11.96 9.49
N ASN A 131 -8.50 -12.78 8.76
CA ASN A 131 -7.95 -13.88 7.96
C ASN A 131 -7.07 -13.37 6.82
N ALA A 132 -7.46 -12.30 6.15
CA ALA A 132 -6.62 -11.67 5.11
C ALA A 132 -5.30 -11.12 5.68
N ALA A 133 -5.35 -10.47 6.85
CA ALA A 133 -4.16 -9.98 7.55
C ALA A 133 -3.24 -11.14 8.00
N GLN A 134 -3.81 -12.20 8.53
CA GLN A 134 -3.05 -13.41 8.91
C GLN A 134 -2.41 -14.07 7.69
N ALA A 135 -3.11 -14.15 6.57
CA ALA A 135 -2.55 -14.70 5.34
C ALA A 135 -1.36 -13.86 4.82
N ALA A 136 -1.42 -12.53 4.94
CA ALA A 136 -0.32 -11.64 4.58
C ALA A 136 0.96 -11.92 5.39
N THR A 137 0.86 -12.36 6.66
CA THR A 137 2.00 -12.74 7.50
C THR A 137 2.79 -13.92 6.91
N SER A 138 2.14 -14.81 6.18
CA SER A 138 2.78 -15.97 5.55
C SER A 138 3.52 -15.64 4.25
N PHE A 139 3.41 -14.40 3.75
CA PHE A 139 4.08 -13.97 2.54
C PHE A 139 5.59 -13.78 2.79
N LEU A 140 6.41 -14.61 2.17
CA LEU A 140 7.87 -14.62 2.33
C LEU A 140 8.60 -13.68 1.34
N GLY A 141 7.85 -12.87 0.63
CA GLY A 141 8.38 -12.02 -0.44
C GLY A 141 8.29 -12.66 -1.82
N ALA A 142 8.43 -11.85 -2.85
CA ALA A 142 8.57 -12.30 -4.23
C ALA A 142 10.05 -12.44 -4.59
N ALA A 143 10.35 -13.35 -5.53
CA ALA A 143 11.69 -13.45 -6.07
C ALA A 143 12.16 -12.09 -6.60
N ARG A 144 13.40 -11.72 -6.32
CA ARG A 144 13.99 -10.44 -6.69
C ARG A 144 13.24 -9.22 -6.12
N ARG A 145 12.68 -9.34 -4.91
CA ARG A 145 12.13 -8.24 -4.10
C ARG A 145 12.74 -8.30 -2.71
N PHE A 146 13.78 -7.50 -2.46
CA PHE A 146 14.64 -7.53 -1.28
C PHE A 146 15.09 -8.96 -0.90
N GLN A 147 15.42 -9.77 -1.90
CA GLN A 147 15.75 -11.17 -1.71
C GLN A 147 17.18 -11.33 -1.20
N VAL A 148 17.36 -11.78 0.03
CA VAL A 148 18.68 -12.14 0.55
C VAL A 148 19.18 -13.40 -0.18
N ARG A 149 20.27 -13.27 -0.91
CA ARG A 149 20.90 -14.37 -1.68
C ARG A 149 21.94 -15.11 -0.87
N GLY A 150 22.49 -14.49 0.16
CA GLY A 150 23.47 -15.08 1.03
C GLY A 150 24.35 -14.05 1.74
N MET A 151 25.33 -14.57 2.49
CA MET A 151 26.35 -13.77 3.18
C MET A 151 27.75 -14.24 2.77
N VAL A 152 28.64 -13.29 2.55
CA VAL A 152 30.07 -13.56 2.31
C VAL A 152 30.87 -12.73 3.33
N GLY A 153 31.44 -13.42 4.31
CA GLY A 153 32.02 -12.73 5.49
C GLY A 153 30.94 -11.96 6.26
N GLN A 154 31.10 -10.64 6.36
CA GLN A 154 30.12 -9.74 7.00
C GLN A 154 29.25 -8.98 5.95
N VAL A 155 29.32 -9.37 4.68
CA VAL A 155 28.56 -8.71 3.62
C VAL A 155 27.32 -9.53 3.27
N THR A 156 26.15 -8.95 3.44
CA THR A 156 24.88 -9.53 2.97
C THR A 156 24.65 -9.16 1.50
N VAL A 157 24.36 -10.16 0.67
CA VAL A 157 24.04 -9.96 -0.74
C VAL A 157 22.54 -10.00 -0.91
N VAL A 158 21.96 -8.89 -1.42
CA VAL A 158 20.53 -8.73 -1.67
C VAL A 158 20.29 -8.52 -3.16
N ASP A 159 19.31 -9.22 -3.72
CA ASP A 159 18.87 -9.10 -5.12
C ASP A 159 17.48 -8.44 -5.15
N ASP A 160 17.35 -7.36 -5.94
CA ASP A 160 16.09 -6.66 -6.15
C ASP A 160 15.94 -6.25 -7.62
N TYR A 161 14.70 -6.19 -8.09
CA TYR A 161 14.39 -5.81 -9.47
C TYR A 161 14.20 -4.30 -9.64
N ALA A 162 14.38 -3.50 -8.60
CA ALA A 162 14.25 -2.05 -8.65
C ALA A 162 15.14 -1.47 -9.76
N HIS A 163 14.54 -0.74 -10.68
CA HIS A 163 15.22 -0.11 -11.83
C HIS A 163 14.73 1.33 -12.06
N HIS A 164 13.71 1.79 -11.35
CA HIS A 164 13.26 3.18 -11.33
C HIS A 164 13.86 3.91 -10.11
N PRO A 165 14.22 5.21 -10.22
CA PRO A 165 14.83 5.96 -9.10
C PRO A 165 14.06 5.87 -7.79
N THR A 166 12.72 5.97 -7.84
CA THR A 166 11.86 5.87 -6.65
C THR A 166 11.93 4.47 -6.01
N GLU A 167 11.95 3.41 -6.81
CA GLU A 167 12.08 2.02 -6.33
C GLU A 167 13.46 1.80 -5.69
N ILE A 168 14.52 2.30 -6.31
CA ILE A 168 15.89 2.21 -5.79
C ILE A 168 16.01 2.96 -4.46
N SER A 169 15.41 4.15 -4.34
CA SER A 169 15.39 4.89 -3.09
C SER A 169 14.70 4.12 -1.98
N ALA A 170 13.50 3.58 -2.24
CA ALA A 170 12.75 2.78 -1.28
C ALA A 170 13.51 1.51 -0.84
N LEU A 171 14.19 0.85 -1.79
CA LEU A 171 15.05 -0.30 -1.51
C LEU A 171 16.23 0.06 -0.61
N LEU A 172 16.92 1.17 -0.88
CA LEU A 172 18.05 1.63 -0.08
C LEU A 172 17.61 2.05 1.33
N ASP A 173 16.44 2.66 1.47
CA ASP A 173 15.89 3.04 2.76
C ASP A 173 15.51 1.80 3.58
N ALA A 174 14.90 0.79 2.97
CA ALA A 174 14.64 -0.50 3.61
C ALA A 174 15.94 -1.21 4.03
N ALA A 175 16.98 -1.16 3.18
CA ALA A 175 18.29 -1.73 3.52
C ALA A 175 18.94 -1.03 4.72
N ARG A 176 18.89 0.31 4.78
CA ARG A 176 19.44 1.09 5.91
C ARG A 176 18.69 0.87 7.22
N ARG A 177 17.38 0.56 7.16
CA ARG A 177 16.60 0.24 8.37
C ARG A 177 16.97 -1.14 8.93
N ARG A 178 17.40 -2.05 8.05
CA ARG A 178 17.67 -3.45 8.42
C ARG A 178 19.13 -3.72 8.78
N TYR A 179 20.07 -2.98 8.23
CA TYR A 179 21.52 -3.17 8.36
C TYR A 179 22.23 -1.90 8.83
#